data_af99f06a714173961e8b118420089d18
#
_entry.id   af99f06a714173961e8b118420089d18
#
_cell.length_a   1.000
_cell.length_b   1.000
_cell.length_c   1.000
_cell.angle_alpha   90.00
_cell.angle_beta   90.00
_cell.angle_gamma   90.00
#
_symmetry.space_group_name_H-M   'P 1'
#
loop_
_entity.id
_entity.type
_entity.pdbx_description
1 polymer ?
#
loop_
_entity_poly.entity_id
_entity_poly.type
_entity_poly.pdbx_seq_one_letter_code
_entity_poly.pdbx_strand_id
1 'polypeptide(L)'
;MKVCSFLPAATNMIYEMGLERYLNGVTFECPSDKPKVVRTRLEGRNLSSAEIETFVTESSNMGKSLYYVDMELLSEIAPDLVFTQDVCDVCQISTSVVQRAIGSLEKQPKMVPLIPRRLRDVYQNALTIAKELGEEKIGLDYLASLHKRVRAITDKLREHQAEPKRVMVMEWLDPIYNCGHWIPDQISLAGGVDMLSNPAGYSVVTPWEKVQQYDPEVLVIAPCGFQVERSIKEIDQLTSKPGWSELTAVKNKAVYLADADYFTTPSTTLVDGIELLAALFHPQLFEIPETCMKKVVPISDTELSWV
;
A
#
# COMPACT_ATOMS: atom_id res chain seq x y z
N MET A 1 -10.31 -4.61 -26.91
CA MET A 1 -10.94 -4.38 -25.58
C MET A 1 -10.32 -3.13 -24.99
N LYS A 2 -11.15 -2.18 -24.55
CA LYS A 2 -10.74 -0.95 -23.87
C LYS A 2 -10.97 -1.10 -22.37
N VAL A 3 -9.98 -0.81 -21.56
CA VAL A 3 -9.99 -1.03 -20.11
C VAL A 3 -9.71 0.27 -19.37
N CYS A 4 -10.47 0.54 -18.32
CA CYS A 4 -10.15 1.58 -17.34
C CYS A 4 -9.84 0.95 -15.99
N SER A 5 -8.79 1.44 -15.34
CA SER A 5 -8.42 1.07 -13.98
C SER A 5 -8.70 2.24 -13.03
N PHE A 6 -9.64 2.04 -12.10
CA PHE A 6 -10.04 3.06 -11.15
C PHE A 6 -9.26 2.95 -9.82
N LEU A 7 -8.20 2.15 -9.81
CA LEU A 7 -7.34 1.95 -8.65
C LEU A 7 -5.87 1.74 -9.06
N PRO A 8 -4.91 2.30 -8.31
CA PRO A 8 -3.48 2.16 -8.62
C PRO A 8 -3.03 0.71 -8.65
N ALA A 9 -3.53 -0.11 -7.73
CA ALA A 9 -3.15 -1.52 -7.62
C ALA A 9 -3.38 -2.31 -8.92
N ALA A 10 -4.56 -2.17 -9.55
CA ALA A 10 -4.82 -2.86 -10.82
C ALA A 10 -3.95 -2.31 -11.96
N THR A 11 -3.73 -0.99 -11.99
CA THR A 11 -2.83 -0.36 -12.96
C THR A 11 -1.43 -0.95 -12.84
N ASN A 12 -0.87 -1.02 -11.63
CA ASN A 12 0.45 -1.57 -11.38
C ASN A 12 0.55 -3.03 -11.86
N MET A 13 -0.41 -3.87 -11.45
CA MET A 13 -0.45 -5.29 -11.87
C MET A 13 -0.50 -5.45 -13.39
N ILE A 14 -1.27 -4.59 -14.08
CA ILE A 14 -1.37 -4.61 -15.55
C ILE A 14 -0.02 -4.25 -16.20
N TYR A 15 0.68 -3.23 -15.70
CA TYR A 15 2.02 -2.86 -16.17
C TYR A 15 3.05 -3.95 -15.88
N GLU A 16 3.07 -4.49 -14.69
CA GLU A 16 4.01 -5.55 -14.28
C GLU A 16 3.85 -6.84 -15.08
N MET A 17 2.63 -7.13 -15.53
CA MET A 17 2.35 -8.25 -16.44
C MET A 17 2.61 -7.93 -17.93
N GLY A 18 3.00 -6.68 -18.28
CA GLY A 18 3.19 -6.24 -19.68
C GLY A 18 1.88 -6.16 -20.47
N LEU A 19 0.78 -5.85 -19.79
CA LEU A 19 -0.57 -5.80 -20.36
C LEU A 19 -1.12 -4.37 -20.54
N GLU A 20 -0.27 -3.34 -20.44
CA GLU A 20 -0.63 -1.91 -20.52
C GLU A 20 -1.27 -1.51 -21.86
N ARG A 21 -1.13 -2.33 -22.90
CA ARG A 21 -1.82 -2.15 -24.19
C ARG A 21 -3.34 -2.15 -24.09
N TYR A 22 -3.89 -2.76 -23.04
CA TYR A 22 -5.33 -2.77 -22.77
C TYR A 22 -5.83 -1.52 -22.06
N LEU A 23 -4.94 -0.78 -21.32
CA LEU A 23 -5.30 0.40 -20.55
C LEU A 23 -5.59 1.61 -21.45
N ASN A 24 -6.77 2.20 -21.26
CA ASN A 24 -7.23 3.41 -21.95
C ASN A 24 -7.54 4.56 -20.98
N GLY A 25 -7.67 4.27 -19.67
CA GLY A 25 -7.89 5.26 -18.62
C GLY A 25 -7.48 4.73 -17.26
N VAL A 26 -6.97 5.61 -16.40
CA VAL A 26 -6.46 5.27 -15.06
C VAL A 26 -6.90 6.31 -14.02
N THR A 27 -6.67 6.03 -12.73
CA THR A 27 -6.85 7.02 -11.66
C THR A 27 -5.68 8.02 -11.63
N PHE A 28 -5.92 9.19 -11.03
CA PHE A 28 -4.95 10.31 -10.94
C PHE A 28 -3.62 9.91 -10.28
N GLU A 29 -3.64 8.96 -9.33
CA GLU A 29 -2.47 8.48 -8.58
C GLU A 29 -1.48 7.69 -9.44
N CYS A 30 -1.93 7.13 -10.55
CA CYS A 30 -1.08 6.28 -11.38
C CYS A 30 -0.03 7.12 -12.13
N PRO A 31 1.27 6.81 -12.02
CA PRO A 31 2.34 7.46 -12.78
C PRO A 31 2.34 6.96 -14.23
N SER A 32 1.29 7.26 -14.97
CA SER A 32 1.04 6.82 -16.34
C SER A 32 0.64 8.02 -17.20
N ASP A 33 0.98 7.99 -18.48
CA ASP A 33 0.56 8.94 -19.50
C ASP A 33 -0.90 8.74 -19.96
N LYS A 34 -1.55 7.67 -19.49
CA LYS A 34 -2.94 7.39 -19.80
C LYS A 34 -3.88 8.45 -19.21
N PRO A 35 -5.02 8.72 -19.87
CA PRO A 35 -6.03 9.66 -19.41
C PRO A 35 -6.48 9.37 -17.95
N LYS A 36 -6.61 10.43 -17.13
CA LYS A 36 -7.01 10.33 -15.72
C LYS A 36 -8.54 10.40 -15.61
N VAL A 37 -9.20 9.25 -15.63
CA VAL A 37 -10.67 9.12 -15.56
C VAL A 37 -11.22 9.23 -14.13
N VAL A 38 -10.39 8.96 -13.12
CA VAL A 38 -10.71 9.21 -11.71
C VAL A 38 -9.80 10.29 -11.18
N ARG A 39 -10.37 11.28 -10.49
CA ARG A 39 -9.66 12.44 -9.94
C ARG A 39 -10.05 12.67 -8.49
N THR A 40 -9.23 13.43 -7.78
CA THR A 40 -9.51 13.81 -6.39
C THR A 40 -9.81 15.32 -6.27
N ARG A 41 -10.64 15.68 -5.28
CA ARG A 41 -10.88 17.08 -4.90
C ARG A 41 -9.70 17.72 -4.16
N LEU A 42 -8.71 16.92 -3.78
CA LEU A 42 -7.46 17.34 -3.14
C LEU A 42 -6.35 17.66 -4.15
N GLU A 43 -6.59 17.44 -5.44
CA GLU A 43 -5.59 17.66 -6.50
C GLU A 43 -5.05 19.09 -6.47
N GLY A 44 -3.71 19.24 -6.48
CA GLY A 44 -3.02 20.53 -6.42
C GLY A 44 -2.97 21.19 -5.04
N ARG A 45 -3.48 20.53 -3.98
CA ARG A 45 -3.37 21.02 -2.60
C ARG A 45 -2.15 20.40 -1.91
N ASN A 46 -1.41 21.23 -1.18
CA ASN A 46 -0.31 20.77 -0.34
C ASN A 46 -0.79 20.77 1.12
N LEU A 47 -1.37 19.66 1.56
CA LEU A 47 -1.98 19.51 2.88
C LEU A 47 -1.09 18.63 3.76
N SER A 48 -1.01 18.97 5.06
CA SER A 48 -0.44 18.11 6.10
C SER A 48 -1.35 16.89 6.36
N SER A 49 -0.83 15.87 7.05
CA SER A 49 -1.62 14.69 7.44
C SER A 49 -2.86 15.06 8.28
N ALA A 50 -2.72 16.01 9.21
CA ALA A 50 -3.83 16.49 10.03
C ALA A 50 -4.92 17.22 9.21
N GLU A 51 -4.52 18.01 8.21
CA GLU A 51 -5.45 18.66 7.29
C GLU A 51 -6.17 17.66 6.39
N ILE A 52 -5.47 16.63 5.91
CA ILE A 52 -6.07 15.54 5.14
C ILE A 52 -7.11 14.81 6.00
N GLU A 53 -6.76 14.43 7.22
CA GLU A 53 -7.66 13.74 8.15
C GLU A 53 -8.93 14.57 8.42
N THR A 54 -8.76 15.88 8.66
CA THR A 54 -9.87 16.81 8.84
C THR A 54 -10.76 16.83 7.60
N PHE A 55 -10.18 16.96 6.40
CA PHE A 55 -10.91 17.02 5.15
C PHE A 55 -11.67 15.73 4.83
N VAL A 56 -11.04 14.60 5.12
CA VAL A 56 -11.66 13.25 4.99
C VAL A 56 -12.87 13.13 5.91
N THR A 57 -12.69 13.47 7.19
CA THR A 57 -13.74 13.39 8.21
C THR A 57 -14.92 14.30 7.87
N GLU A 58 -14.68 15.54 7.49
CA GLU A 58 -15.73 16.50 7.08
C GLU A 58 -16.48 16.03 5.84
N SER A 59 -15.75 15.53 4.82
CA SER A 59 -16.35 15.02 3.59
C SER A 59 -17.23 13.80 3.85
N SER A 60 -16.76 12.87 4.69
CA SER A 60 -17.52 11.70 5.13
C SER A 60 -18.81 12.10 5.86
N ASN A 61 -18.71 13.03 6.81
CA ASN A 61 -19.87 13.54 7.56
C ASN A 61 -20.91 14.22 6.67
N MET A 62 -20.48 14.84 5.56
CA MET A 62 -21.35 15.47 4.56
C MET A 62 -21.87 14.47 3.50
N GLY A 63 -21.49 13.18 3.58
CA GLY A 63 -21.80 12.18 2.55
C GLY A 63 -21.22 12.50 1.18
N LYS A 64 -20.12 13.26 1.12
CA LYS A 64 -19.44 13.65 -0.11
C LYS A 64 -18.22 12.77 -0.34
N SER A 65 -18.06 12.23 -1.57
CA SER A 65 -16.83 11.55 -1.95
C SER A 65 -15.70 12.56 -2.21
N LEU A 66 -14.49 12.21 -1.78
CA LEU A 66 -13.26 12.92 -2.13
C LEU A 66 -12.91 12.76 -3.61
N TYR A 67 -13.40 11.70 -4.21
CA TYR A 67 -13.09 11.29 -5.57
C TYR A 67 -14.29 11.49 -6.48
N TYR A 68 -14.02 11.73 -7.75
CA TYR A 68 -15.04 11.83 -8.78
C TYR A 68 -14.52 11.21 -10.09
N VAL A 69 -15.47 10.82 -10.94
CA VAL A 69 -15.20 10.31 -12.29
C VAL A 69 -15.36 11.45 -13.28
N ASP A 70 -14.39 11.62 -14.17
CA ASP A 70 -14.49 12.48 -15.34
C ASP A 70 -15.41 11.79 -16.35
N MET A 71 -16.67 12.18 -16.35
CA MET A 71 -17.72 11.54 -17.14
C MET A 71 -17.60 11.81 -18.64
N GLU A 72 -17.08 12.97 -19.05
CA GLU A 72 -16.85 13.31 -20.45
C GLU A 72 -15.77 12.40 -21.01
N LEU A 73 -14.64 12.33 -20.34
CA LEU A 73 -13.51 11.47 -20.70
C LEU A 73 -13.88 9.98 -20.69
N LEU A 74 -14.60 9.51 -19.65
CA LEU A 74 -15.03 8.13 -19.56
C LEU A 74 -15.99 7.75 -20.71
N SER A 75 -16.90 8.66 -21.10
CA SER A 75 -17.83 8.47 -22.22
C SER A 75 -17.09 8.43 -23.56
N GLU A 76 -16.07 9.27 -23.76
CA GLU A 76 -15.22 9.26 -24.95
C GLU A 76 -14.41 7.95 -25.07
N ILE A 77 -13.85 7.48 -23.97
CA ILE A 77 -13.13 6.19 -23.95
C ILE A 77 -14.10 5.05 -24.26
N ALA A 78 -15.32 5.08 -23.73
CA ALA A 78 -16.33 4.02 -23.83
C ALA A 78 -15.73 2.63 -23.50
N PRO A 79 -15.27 2.38 -22.26
CA PRO A 79 -14.56 1.15 -21.91
C PRO A 79 -15.45 -0.09 -22.02
N ASP A 80 -14.82 -1.22 -22.29
CA ASP A 80 -15.47 -2.55 -22.24
C ASP A 80 -15.43 -3.13 -20.82
N LEU A 81 -14.38 -2.76 -20.05
CA LEU A 81 -14.09 -3.30 -18.72
C LEU A 81 -13.58 -2.18 -17.79
N VAL A 82 -14.01 -2.22 -16.54
CA VAL A 82 -13.53 -1.32 -15.46
C VAL A 82 -13.13 -2.15 -14.26
N PHE A 83 -11.86 -2.02 -13.84
CA PHE A 83 -11.40 -2.52 -12.56
C PHE A 83 -11.70 -1.49 -11.47
N THR A 84 -12.31 -1.93 -10.38
CA THR A 84 -12.68 -1.10 -9.22
C THR A 84 -12.39 -1.84 -7.93
N GLN A 85 -12.51 -1.18 -6.79
CA GLN A 85 -12.36 -1.81 -5.47
C GLN A 85 -13.47 -1.40 -4.53
N ASP A 86 -13.59 -2.16 -3.44
CA ASP A 86 -14.52 -1.93 -2.34
C ASP A 86 -13.83 -2.26 -1.00
N VAL A 87 -12.63 -1.70 -0.79
CA VAL A 87 -11.81 -1.98 0.41
C VAL A 87 -11.92 -0.84 1.41
N CYS A 88 -11.85 0.41 0.97
CA CYS A 88 -11.88 1.58 1.82
C CYS A 88 -12.42 2.80 1.04
N ASP A 89 -13.50 3.41 1.54
CA ASP A 89 -14.09 4.62 0.95
C ASP A 89 -13.25 5.89 1.19
N VAL A 90 -12.28 5.82 2.09
CA VAL A 90 -11.41 6.94 2.46
C VAL A 90 -10.24 7.08 1.52
N CYS A 91 -9.59 5.96 1.19
CA CYS A 91 -8.34 5.97 0.42
C CYS A 91 -8.57 5.97 -1.08
N GLN A 92 -9.76 5.57 -1.56
CA GLN A 92 -10.07 5.48 -2.98
C GLN A 92 -11.55 5.67 -3.29
N ILE A 93 -11.89 5.78 -4.60
CA ILE A 93 -13.26 5.96 -5.05
C ILE A 93 -14.13 4.75 -4.68
N SER A 94 -15.27 5.00 -4.04
CA SER A 94 -16.17 3.92 -3.63
C SER A 94 -16.92 3.28 -4.82
N THR A 95 -17.21 2.00 -4.68
CA THR A 95 -17.99 1.23 -5.68
C THR A 95 -19.34 1.90 -5.99
N SER A 96 -19.99 2.53 -5.01
CA SER A 96 -21.27 3.22 -5.22
C SER A 96 -21.15 4.44 -6.12
N VAL A 97 -20.07 5.20 -6.05
CA VAL A 97 -19.78 6.33 -6.95
C VAL A 97 -19.50 5.82 -8.36
N VAL A 98 -18.69 4.76 -8.46
CA VAL A 98 -18.38 4.12 -9.75
C VAL A 98 -19.62 3.55 -10.41
N GLN A 99 -20.49 2.86 -9.67
CA GLN A 99 -21.74 2.31 -10.19
C GLN A 99 -22.67 3.37 -10.77
N ARG A 100 -22.79 4.52 -10.07
CA ARG A 100 -23.60 5.65 -10.60
C ARG A 100 -22.99 6.24 -11.86
N ALA A 101 -21.67 6.39 -11.90
CA ALA A 101 -20.97 6.89 -13.08
C ALA A 101 -21.17 5.95 -14.29
N ILE A 102 -20.94 4.66 -14.11
CA ILE A 102 -21.10 3.64 -15.15
C ILE A 102 -22.55 3.51 -15.59
N GLY A 103 -23.50 3.58 -14.65
CA GLY A 103 -24.94 3.48 -14.97
C GLY A 103 -25.47 4.60 -15.87
N SER A 104 -24.76 5.72 -16.01
CA SER A 104 -25.11 6.83 -16.89
C SER A 104 -24.50 6.73 -18.30
N LEU A 105 -23.63 5.74 -18.55
CA LEU A 105 -23.05 5.53 -19.87
C LEU A 105 -24.04 4.82 -20.81
N GLU A 106 -24.02 5.17 -22.09
CA GLU A 106 -24.82 4.48 -23.14
C GLU A 106 -24.40 3.00 -23.26
N LYS A 107 -23.08 2.75 -23.23
CA LYS A 107 -22.52 1.40 -23.18
C LYS A 107 -21.98 1.15 -21.79
N GLN A 108 -22.63 0.26 -21.05
CA GLN A 108 -22.18 -0.11 -19.72
C GLN A 108 -21.02 -1.12 -19.80
N PRO A 109 -19.82 -0.79 -19.24
CA PRO A 109 -18.72 -1.72 -19.16
C PRO A 109 -18.98 -2.82 -18.12
N LYS A 110 -18.33 -3.95 -18.28
CA LYS A 110 -18.23 -4.94 -17.21
C LYS A 110 -17.44 -4.36 -16.05
N MET A 111 -17.99 -4.38 -14.83
CA MET A 111 -17.27 -4.03 -13.62
C MET A 111 -16.64 -5.26 -12.99
N VAL A 112 -15.39 -5.15 -12.59
CA VAL A 112 -14.63 -6.19 -11.88
C VAL A 112 -14.09 -5.62 -10.58
N PRO A 113 -14.76 -5.86 -9.44
CA PRO A 113 -14.27 -5.42 -8.14
C PRO A 113 -13.11 -6.30 -7.68
N LEU A 114 -12.05 -5.65 -7.18
CA LEU A 114 -10.88 -6.27 -6.58
C LEU A 114 -10.90 -5.95 -5.08
N ILE A 115 -11.15 -6.95 -4.23
CA ILE A 115 -11.42 -6.77 -2.80
C ILE A 115 -10.46 -7.64 -1.97
N PRO A 116 -9.15 -7.33 -1.96
CA PRO A 116 -8.19 -8.12 -1.22
C PRO A 116 -8.28 -7.79 0.29
N ARG A 117 -8.20 -8.83 1.12
CA ARG A 117 -8.06 -8.72 2.58
C ARG A 117 -6.76 -9.32 3.09
N ARG A 118 -6.19 -10.23 2.34
CA ARG A 118 -4.94 -10.93 2.63
C ARG A 118 -4.03 -10.90 1.40
N LEU A 119 -2.76 -11.16 1.57
CA LEU A 119 -1.80 -11.21 0.46
C LEU A 119 -2.22 -12.22 -0.62
N ARG A 120 -2.78 -13.36 -0.24
CA ARG A 120 -3.31 -14.35 -1.19
C ARG A 120 -4.40 -13.79 -2.10
N ASP A 121 -5.20 -12.85 -1.58
CA ASP A 121 -6.29 -12.22 -2.35
C ASP A 121 -5.72 -11.24 -3.37
N VAL A 122 -4.59 -10.60 -3.04
CA VAL A 122 -3.84 -9.74 -3.99
C VAL A 122 -3.31 -10.58 -5.16
N TYR A 123 -2.76 -11.76 -4.88
CA TYR A 123 -2.35 -12.70 -5.95
C TYR A 123 -3.55 -13.14 -6.81
N GLN A 124 -4.69 -13.43 -6.16
CA GLN A 124 -5.91 -13.79 -6.88
C GLN A 124 -6.42 -12.62 -7.74
N ASN A 125 -6.27 -11.38 -7.31
CA ASN A 125 -6.62 -10.19 -8.10
C ASN A 125 -5.74 -10.08 -9.35
N ALA A 126 -4.43 -10.31 -9.26
CA ALA A 126 -3.56 -10.32 -10.44
C ALA A 126 -3.99 -11.38 -11.46
N LEU A 127 -4.34 -12.59 -11.00
CA LEU A 127 -4.86 -13.63 -11.88
C LEU A 127 -6.23 -13.27 -12.48
N THR A 128 -7.10 -12.65 -11.70
CA THR A 128 -8.41 -12.16 -12.17
C THR A 128 -8.23 -11.12 -13.26
N ILE A 129 -7.33 -10.14 -13.08
CA ILE A 129 -7.00 -9.14 -14.09
C ILE A 129 -6.55 -9.84 -15.39
N ALA A 130 -5.58 -10.74 -15.30
CA ALA A 130 -5.07 -11.45 -16.47
C ALA A 130 -6.17 -12.26 -17.19
N LYS A 131 -7.04 -12.95 -16.45
CA LYS A 131 -8.19 -13.69 -17.01
C LYS A 131 -9.19 -12.79 -17.74
N GLU A 132 -9.54 -11.68 -17.13
CA GLU A 132 -10.48 -10.70 -17.73
C GLU A 132 -9.91 -10.07 -19.00
N LEU A 133 -8.59 -9.98 -19.10
CA LEU A 133 -7.89 -9.51 -20.30
C LEU A 133 -7.68 -10.61 -21.35
N GLY A 134 -8.06 -11.87 -21.06
CA GLY A 134 -7.82 -13.03 -21.95
C GLY A 134 -6.38 -13.54 -21.93
N GLU A 135 -5.59 -13.18 -20.92
CA GLU A 135 -4.14 -13.43 -20.82
C GLU A 135 -3.81 -14.31 -19.59
N GLU A 136 -4.66 -15.28 -19.27
CA GLU A 136 -4.53 -16.13 -18.07
C GLU A 136 -3.13 -16.75 -17.91
N LYS A 137 -2.53 -17.19 -19.03
CA LYS A 137 -1.18 -17.79 -18.99
C LYS A 137 -0.13 -16.79 -18.48
N ILE A 138 -0.21 -15.52 -18.92
CA ILE A 138 0.71 -14.46 -18.43
C ILE A 138 0.51 -14.27 -16.93
N GLY A 139 -0.72 -14.24 -16.44
CA GLY A 139 -1.01 -14.14 -15.01
C GLY A 139 -0.44 -15.30 -14.20
N LEU A 140 -0.58 -16.54 -14.68
CA LEU A 140 -0.04 -17.72 -14.00
C LEU A 140 1.50 -17.72 -13.96
N ASP A 141 2.16 -17.42 -15.09
CA ASP A 141 3.62 -17.34 -15.18
C ASP A 141 4.16 -16.22 -14.27
N TYR A 142 3.45 -15.08 -14.23
CA TYR A 142 3.77 -13.96 -13.37
C TYR A 142 3.68 -14.36 -11.88
N LEU A 143 2.57 -14.94 -11.44
CA LEU A 143 2.40 -15.41 -10.05
C LEU A 143 3.42 -16.46 -9.66
N ALA A 144 3.78 -17.36 -10.57
CA ALA A 144 4.83 -18.34 -10.30
C ALA A 144 6.18 -17.68 -10.00
N SER A 145 6.51 -16.57 -10.69
CA SER A 145 7.71 -15.77 -10.43
C SER A 145 7.68 -15.11 -9.04
N LEU A 146 6.56 -14.53 -8.64
CA LEU A 146 6.39 -13.90 -7.32
C LEU A 146 6.49 -14.94 -6.19
N HIS A 147 5.83 -16.08 -6.34
CA HIS A 147 5.92 -17.16 -5.37
C HIS A 147 7.34 -17.73 -5.25
N LYS A 148 8.13 -17.72 -6.32
CA LYS A 148 9.54 -18.11 -6.28
C LYS A 148 10.36 -17.15 -5.42
N ARG A 149 10.14 -15.83 -5.56
CA ARG A 149 10.81 -14.81 -4.77
C ARG A 149 10.49 -14.98 -3.28
N VAL A 150 9.21 -15.09 -2.92
CA VAL A 150 8.78 -15.27 -1.53
C VAL A 150 9.34 -16.57 -0.94
N ARG A 151 9.35 -17.68 -1.71
CA ARG A 151 9.94 -18.92 -1.26
C ARG A 151 11.43 -18.80 -0.97
N ALA A 152 12.18 -18.06 -1.79
CA ALA A 152 13.60 -17.83 -1.55
C ALA A 152 13.86 -17.19 -0.17
N ILE A 153 12.98 -16.27 0.28
CA ILE A 153 13.07 -15.66 1.61
C ILE A 153 12.77 -16.70 2.69
N THR A 154 11.61 -17.34 2.61
CA THR A 154 11.16 -18.28 3.66
C THR A 154 12.06 -19.50 3.78
N ASP A 155 12.63 -19.97 2.68
CA ASP A 155 13.58 -21.08 2.67
C ASP A 155 14.89 -20.67 3.36
N LYS A 156 15.42 -19.48 3.04
CA LYS A 156 16.64 -18.96 3.64
C LYS A 156 16.48 -18.71 5.15
N LEU A 157 15.35 -18.16 5.59
CA LEU A 157 15.03 -18.02 7.02
C LEU A 157 15.03 -19.37 7.73
N ARG A 158 14.39 -20.38 7.14
CA ARG A 158 14.31 -21.72 7.69
C ARG A 158 15.67 -22.42 7.73
N GLU A 159 16.47 -22.33 6.68
CA GLU A 159 17.81 -22.92 6.59
C GLU A 159 18.74 -22.36 7.68
N HIS A 160 18.61 -21.07 8.00
CA HIS A 160 19.40 -20.42 9.04
C HIS A 160 18.75 -20.45 10.43
N GLN A 161 17.60 -21.13 10.58
CA GLN A 161 16.83 -21.19 11.82
C GLN A 161 16.64 -19.79 12.44
N ALA A 162 16.32 -18.81 11.57
CA ALA A 162 16.19 -17.41 11.99
C ALA A 162 15.03 -17.26 12.98
N GLU A 163 15.34 -16.71 14.17
CA GLU A 163 14.31 -16.40 15.16
C GLU A 163 13.45 -15.22 14.70
N PRO A 164 12.11 -15.35 14.81
CA PRO A 164 11.22 -14.25 14.43
C PRO A 164 11.49 -12.97 15.21
N LYS A 165 11.55 -11.83 14.53
CA LYS A 165 11.73 -10.52 15.15
C LYS A 165 10.39 -9.95 15.61
N ARG A 166 10.37 -9.37 16.82
CA ARG A 166 9.24 -8.59 17.31
C ARG A 166 9.27 -7.23 16.64
N VAL A 167 8.33 -6.98 15.74
CA VAL A 167 8.32 -5.79 14.89
C VAL A 167 6.99 -5.06 14.97
N MET A 168 6.97 -3.81 14.53
CA MET A 168 5.74 -3.08 14.26
C MET A 168 5.85 -2.36 12.92
N VAL A 169 4.79 -2.44 12.10
CA VAL A 169 4.61 -1.60 10.92
C VAL A 169 3.50 -0.60 11.23
N MET A 170 3.82 0.70 11.13
CA MET A 170 2.87 1.81 11.33
C MET A 170 2.39 2.33 9.99
N GLU A 171 1.07 2.41 9.80
CA GLU A 171 0.44 2.95 8.59
C GLU A 171 0.05 4.43 8.70
N TRP A 172 0.16 5.03 9.88
CA TRP A 172 -0.09 6.46 10.11
C TRP A 172 0.61 6.96 11.39
N LEU A 173 0.89 8.27 11.46
CA LEU A 173 1.71 8.89 12.49
C LEU A 173 0.90 9.48 13.65
N ASP A 174 -0.16 10.24 13.33
CA ASP A 174 -1.00 10.89 14.34
C ASP A 174 -2.46 11.00 13.86
N PRO A 175 -3.40 10.29 14.51
CA PRO A 175 -3.15 9.27 15.51
C PRO A 175 -2.36 8.08 14.93
N ILE A 176 -1.62 7.36 15.78
CA ILE A 176 -0.89 6.17 15.33
C ILE A 176 -1.87 5.10 14.89
N TYR A 177 -1.71 4.59 13.67
CA TYR A 177 -2.38 3.38 13.20
C TYR A 177 -1.41 2.20 13.13
N ASN A 178 -1.84 1.05 13.64
CA ASN A 178 -1.19 -0.23 13.38
C ASN A 178 -1.35 -0.63 11.91
N CYS A 179 -0.80 -1.78 11.54
CA CYS A 179 -1.06 -2.34 10.21
C CYS A 179 -2.21 -3.36 10.22
N GLY A 180 -2.88 -3.45 9.08
CA GLY A 180 -3.99 -4.35 8.84
C GLY A 180 -3.90 -5.10 7.51
N HIS A 181 -5.01 -5.66 7.08
CA HIS A 181 -5.20 -6.31 5.77
C HIS A 181 -4.15 -7.40 5.50
N TRP A 182 -3.30 -7.20 4.48
CA TRP A 182 -2.25 -8.09 3.97
C TRP A 182 -0.87 -7.85 4.58
N ILE A 183 -0.63 -6.69 5.24
CA ILE A 183 0.68 -6.36 5.80
C ILE A 183 1.14 -7.37 6.86
N PRO A 184 0.28 -7.89 7.74
CA PRO A 184 0.67 -8.96 8.66
C PRO A 184 1.16 -10.24 7.95
N ASP A 185 0.65 -10.54 6.74
CA ASP A 185 1.17 -11.64 5.93
C ASP A 185 2.59 -11.33 5.43
N GLN A 186 2.87 -10.09 4.97
CA GLN A 186 4.20 -9.66 4.56
C GLN A 186 5.19 -9.78 5.73
N ILE A 187 4.82 -9.29 6.91
CA ILE A 187 5.63 -9.37 8.13
C ILE A 187 5.98 -10.83 8.46
N SER A 188 4.99 -11.70 8.46
CA SER A 188 5.18 -13.14 8.76
C SER A 188 6.11 -13.82 7.75
N LEU A 189 5.94 -13.55 6.45
CA LEU A 189 6.78 -14.11 5.39
C LEU A 189 8.22 -13.57 5.43
N ALA A 190 8.42 -12.38 5.95
CA ALA A 190 9.71 -11.74 6.14
C ALA A 190 10.42 -12.16 7.45
N GLY A 191 9.82 -13.05 8.26
CA GLY A 191 10.39 -13.52 9.52
C GLY A 191 10.16 -12.56 10.70
N GLY A 192 9.11 -11.75 10.68
CA GLY A 192 8.68 -10.89 11.77
C GLY A 192 7.39 -11.36 12.44
N VAL A 193 7.12 -10.82 13.62
CA VAL A 193 5.85 -10.96 14.36
C VAL A 193 5.42 -9.58 14.83
N ASP A 194 4.22 -9.16 14.47
CA ASP A 194 3.58 -7.93 14.95
C ASP A 194 2.28 -8.28 15.69
N MET A 195 2.32 -8.26 17.02
CA MET A 195 1.18 -8.57 17.87
C MET A 195 0.18 -7.41 18.00
N LEU A 196 0.53 -6.23 17.51
CA LEU A 196 -0.36 -5.08 17.44
C LEU A 196 -1.14 -5.03 16.14
N SER A 197 -0.73 -5.80 15.13
CA SER A 197 -1.35 -5.83 13.81
C SER A 197 -2.76 -6.44 13.82
N ASN A 198 -3.56 -6.15 12.78
CA ASN A 198 -4.91 -6.69 12.60
C ASN A 198 -5.02 -7.50 11.30
N PRO A 199 -4.62 -8.79 11.29
CA PRO A 199 -4.61 -9.61 10.08
C PRO A 199 -6.00 -9.74 9.44
N ALA A 200 -6.10 -9.47 8.13
CA ALA A 200 -7.34 -9.46 7.35
C ALA A 200 -8.40 -8.45 7.80
N GLY A 201 -8.11 -7.67 8.82
CA GLY A 201 -8.95 -6.57 9.31
C GLY A 201 -8.40 -5.21 8.89
N TYR A 202 -9.12 -4.15 9.23
CA TYR A 202 -8.66 -2.77 9.00
C TYR A 202 -7.56 -2.39 9.99
N SER A 203 -6.68 -1.47 9.58
CA SER A 203 -5.79 -0.76 10.49
C SER A 203 -6.63 0.02 11.51
N VAL A 204 -6.19 0.06 12.76
CA VAL A 204 -6.91 0.73 13.84
C VAL A 204 -5.96 1.63 14.63
N VAL A 205 -6.54 2.65 15.24
CA VAL A 205 -5.80 3.54 16.14
C VAL A 205 -5.19 2.74 17.28
N THR A 206 -3.89 2.91 17.47
CA THR A 206 -3.12 2.23 18.51
C THR A 206 -2.56 3.26 19.48
N PRO A 207 -2.98 3.24 20.76
CA PRO A 207 -2.41 4.14 21.78
C PRO A 207 -0.91 3.98 21.92
N TRP A 208 -0.22 5.10 22.12
CA TRP A 208 1.24 5.11 22.27
C TRP A 208 1.75 4.19 23.39
N GLU A 209 1.02 4.13 24.50
CA GLU A 209 1.33 3.27 25.62
C GLU A 209 1.35 1.79 25.26
N LYS A 210 0.52 1.37 24.30
CA LYS A 210 0.55 0.00 23.78
C LYS A 210 1.79 -0.26 22.95
N VAL A 211 2.24 0.71 22.18
CA VAL A 211 3.49 0.61 21.40
C VAL A 211 4.68 0.49 22.36
N GLN A 212 4.72 1.31 23.41
CA GLN A 212 5.76 1.24 24.45
C GLN A 212 5.74 -0.11 25.19
N GLN A 213 4.57 -0.59 25.58
CA GLN A 213 4.43 -1.89 26.26
C GLN A 213 4.84 -3.07 25.37
N TYR A 214 4.53 -2.98 24.09
CA TYR A 214 4.90 -3.99 23.10
C TYR A 214 6.41 -3.98 22.82
N ASP A 215 7.02 -2.82 22.83
CA ASP A 215 8.46 -2.55 22.67
C ASP A 215 9.08 -3.30 21.48
N PRO A 216 8.77 -2.92 20.24
CA PRO A 216 9.28 -3.60 19.06
C PRO A 216 10.81 -3.54 18.95
N GLU A 217 11.44 -4.59 18.43
CA GLU A 217 12.87 -4.63 18.12
C GLU A 217 13.18 -3.90 16.80
N VAL A 218 12.21 -3.87 15.87
CA VAL A 218 12.27 -3.15 14.60
C VAL A 218 10.97 -2.39 14.42
N LEU A 219 11.06 -1.12 14.03
CA LEU A 219 9.92 -0.27 13.73
C LEU A 219 10.00 0.21 12.28
N VAL A 220 8.99 -0.09 11.48
CA VAL A 220 8.85 0.38 10.10
C VAL A 220 7.67 1.34 10.03
N ILE A 221 7.89 2.54 9.52
CA ILE A 221 6.93 3.62 9.43
C ILE A 221 6.67 3.89 7.95
N ALA A 222 5.46 3.57 7.50
CA ALA A 222 5.04 3.69 6.10
C ALA A 222 3.61 4.26 6.02
N PRO A 223 3.43 5.58 6.29
CA PRO A 223 2.11 6.20 6.28
C PRO A 223 1.46 6.10 4.91
N CYS A 224 0.19 5.69 4.89
CA CYS A 224 -0.56 5.43 3.66
C CYS A 224 -0.49 6.62 2.68
N GLY A 225 -0.06 6.35 1.44
CA GLY A 225 0.10 7.36 0.40
C GLY A 225 1.32 8.26 0.54
N PHE A 226 2.22 8.02 1.51
CA PHE A 226 3.43 8.81 1.70
C PHE A 226 4.66 8.15 1.08
N GLN A 227 5.49 9.00 0.49
CA GLN A 227 6.87 8.66 0.18
C GLN A 227 7.78 9.07 1.36
N VAL A 228 8.98 8.52 1.42
CA VAL A 228 9.95 8.77 2.49
C VAL A 228 10.17 10.25 2.74
N GLU A 229 10.33 11.06 1.68
CA GLU A 229 10.59 12.50 1.78
C GLU A 229 9.45 13.27 2.49
N ARG A 230 8.22 12.77 2.37
CA ARG A 230 7.10 13.34 3.10
C ARG A 230 7.09 12.85 4.54
N SER A 231 7.32 11.58 4.79
CA SER A 231 7.36 11.00 6.13
C SER A 231 8.42 11.65 7.01
N ILE A 232 9.60 12.00 6.44
CA ILE A 232 10.68 12.72 7.13
C ILE A 232 10.18 14.05 7.71
N LYS A 233 9.32 14.78 7.01
CA LYS A 233 8.83 16.10 7.46
C LYS A 233 7.84 16.01 8.62
N GLU A 234 7.28 14.85 8.87
CA GLU A 234 6.26 14.64 9.89
C GLU A 234 6.70 13.71 11.02
N ILE A 235 7.93 13.19 10.97
CA ILE A 235 8.44 12.21 11.94
C ILE A 235 8.50 12.74 13.38
N ASP A 236 8.63 14.04 13.58
CA ASP A 236 8.64 14.68 14.90
C ASP A 236 7.39 14.38 15.71
N GLN A 237 6.26 14.08 15.05
CA GLN A 237 5.03 13.63 15.71
C GLN A 237 5.23 12.34 16.52
N LEU A 238 6.20 11.49 16.16
CA LEU A 238 6.55 10.28 16.88
C LEU A 238 7.77 10.48 17.77
N THR A 239 8.83 11.11 17.26
CA THR A 239 10.11 11.23 17.98
C THR A 239 10.00 12.12 19.22
N SER A 240 9.05 13.06 19.26
CA SER A 240 8.74 13.89 20.42
C SER A 240 7.89 13.19 21.50
N LYS A 241 7.36 11.98 21.22
CA LYS A 241 6.51 11.28 22.19
C LYS A 241 7.33 10.84 23.42
N PRO A 242 6.77 10.96 24.64
CA PRO A 242 7.46 10.51 25.86
C PRO A 242 7.87 9.04 25.77
N GLY A 243 9.13 8.74 26.09
CA GLY A 243 9.68 7.38 26.07
C GLY A 243 10.04 6.85 24.68
N TRP A 244 10.04 7.68 23.64
CA TRP A 244 10.52 7.29 22.31
C TRP A 244 11.93 6.72 22.35
N SER A 245 12.88 7.40 22.99
CA SER A 245 14.27 6.97 23.14
C SER A 245 14.43 5.67 23.94
N GLU A 246 13.39 5.27 24.68
CA GLU A 246 13.41 4.04 25.48
C GLU A 246 13.06 2.79 24.68
N LEU A 247 12.42 2.94 23.52
CA LEU A 247 12.09 1.80 22.66
C LEU A 247 13.33 1.02 22.24
N THR A 248 13.21 -0.30 22.25
CA THR A 248 14.28 -1.21 21.80
C THR A 248 14.66 -0.94 20.34
N ALA A 249 13.70 -0.68 19.45
CA ALA A 249 13.97 -0.33 18.06
C ALA A 249 14.83 0.93 17.92
N VAL A 250 14.58 1.97 18.74
CA VAL A 250 15.36 3.22 18.73
C VAL A 250 16.77 2.98 19.24
N LYS A 251 16.93 2.29 20.38
CA LYS A 251 18.24 1.93 20.96
C LYS A 251 19.09 1.11 19.99
N ASN A 252 18.46 0.22 19.23
CA ASN A 252 19.11 -0.64 18.24
C ASN A 252 19.32 0.04 16.89
N LYS A 253 18.89 1.29 16.70
CA LYS A 253 18.91 2.01 15.42
C LYS A 253 18.16 1.25 14.31
N ALA A 254 17.10 0.54 14.68
CA ALA A 254 16.28 -0.28 13.83
C ALA A 254 14.89 0.36 13.61
N VAL A 255 14.88 1.68 13.39
CA VAL A 255 13.70 2.45 13.00
C VAL A 255 13.87 2.92 11.56
N TYR A 256 12.89 2.64 10.72
CA TYR A 256 12.95 2.92 9.30
C TYR A 256 11.70 3.65 8.82
N LEU A 257 11.89 4.70 8.00
CA LEU A 257 10.83 5.23 7.14
C LEU A 257 10.89 4.50 5.81
N ALA A 258 9.75 4.10 5.29
CA ALA A 258 9.66 3.44 3.99
C ALA A 258 8.50 4.00 3.15
N ASP A 259 8.63 3.93 1.82
CA ASP A 259 7.55 4.29 0.91
C ASP A 259 6.34 3.38 1.16
N ALA A 260 5.17 4.00 1.24
CA ALA A 260 3.90 3.31 1.47
C ALA A 260 3.54 2.30 0.38
N ASP A 261 3.99 2.49 -0.85
CA ASP A 261 3.64 1.64 -2.00
C ASP A 261 4.01 0.17 -1.79
N TYR A 262 5.02 -0.11 -0.97
CA TYR A 262 5.43 -1.48 -0.63
C TYR A 262 4.50 -2.18 0.37
N PHE A 263 3.58 -1.45 0.99
CA PHE A 263 2.76 -1.95 2.09
C PHE A 263 1.28 -1.64 1.93
N THR A 264 0.93 -0.42 1.55
CA THR A 264 -0.46 0.05 1.60
C THR A 264 -1.20 -0.05 0.27
N THR A 265 -0.48 -0.22 -0.85
CA THR A 265 -1.10 -0.44 -2.16
C THR A 265 -1.24 -1.93 -2.44
N PRO A 266 -2.47 -2.50 -2.56
CA PRO A 266 -2.67 -3.93 -2.74
C PRO A 266 -2.33 -4.42 -4.16
N SER A 267 -1.08 -4.20 -4.57
CA SER A 267 -0.49 -4.66 -5.81
C SER A 267 0.58 -5.72 -5.55
N THR A 268 1.17 -6.24 -6.59
CA THR A 268 2.22 -7.25 -6.49
C THR A 268 3.58 -6.69 -6.06
N THR A 269 3.73 -5.34 -6.00
CA THR A 269 4.82 -4.64 -5.31
C THR A 269 4.93 -5.00 -3.82
N LEU A 270 3.86 -5.56 -3.24
CA LEU A 270 3.91 -6.12 -1.88
C LEU A 270 4.98 -7.21 -1.72
N VAL A 271 5.37 -7.89 -2.81
CA VAL A 271 6.48 -8.86 -2.77
C VAL A 271 7.83 -8.16 -2.61
N ASP A 272 8.02 -6.99 -3.23
CA ASP A 272 9.19 -6.14 -2.98
C ASP A 272 9.21 -5.68 -1.52
N GLY A 273 8.04 -5.37 -0.95
CA GLY A 273 7.87 -5.07 0.47
C GLY A 273 8.26 -6.24 1.38
N ILE A 274 7.98 -7.50 1.01
CA ILE A 274 8.42 -8.68 1.77
C ILE A 274 9.96 -8.79 1.74
N GLU A 275 10.58 -8.60 0.59
CA GLU A 275 12.04 -8.61 0.45
C GLU A 275 12.68 -7.50 1.27
N LEU A 276 12.10 -6.29 1.23
CA LEU A 276 12.54 -5.17 2.05
C LEU A 276 12.45 -5.51 3.54
N LEU A 277 11.28 -5.96 4.02
CA LEU A 277 11.09 -6.31 5.43
C LEU A 277 12.07 -7.41 5.87
N ALA A 278 12.31 -8.43 5.03
CA ALA A 278 13.28 -9.48 5.34
C ALA A 278 14.70 -8.91 5.56
N ALA A 279 15.11 -7.93 4.74
CA ALA A 279 16.39 -7.25 4.89
C ALA A 279 16.44 -6.39 6.16
N LEU A 280 15.34 -5.71 6.52
CA LEU A 280 15.28 -4.88 7.73
C LEU A 280 15.22 -5.71 9.02
N PHE A 281 14.55 -6.87 8.99
CA PHE A 281 14.43 -7.76 10.15
C PHE A 281 15.67 -8.65 10.36
N HIS A 282 16.29 -9.08 9.26
CA HIS A 282 17.40 -10.03 9.25
C HIS A 282 18.57 -9.53 8.36
N PRO A 283 19.19 -8.36 8.69
CA PRO A 283 20.21 -7.75 7.84
C PRO A 283 21.46 -8.62 7.68
N GLN A 284 21.68 -9.61 8.56
CA GLN A 284 22.75 -10.60 8.44
C GLN A 284 22.49 -11.66 7.38
N LEU A 285 21.23 -11.82 6.93
CA LEU A 285 20.82 -12.81 5.93
C LEU A 285 20.45 -12.17 4.59
N PHE A 286 19.90 -10.96 4.61
CA PHE A 286 19.37 -10.32 3.40
C PHE A 286 19.94 -8.91 3.24
N GLU A 287 20.14 -8.50 2.02
CA GLU A 287 20.48 -7.14 1.62
C GLU A 287 19.21 -6.39 1.20
N ILE A 288 19.18 -5.07 1.39
CA ILE A 288 18.10 -4.24 0.90
C ILE A 288 18.08 -4.31 -0.63
N PRO A 289 16.95 -4.68 -1.26
CA PRO A 289 16.85 -4.73 -2.72
C PRO A 289 17.24 -3.38 -3.35
N GLU A 290 17.95 -3.41 -4.46
CA GLU A 290 18.39 -2.19 -5.17
C GLU A 290 17.19 -1.26 -5.50
N THR A 291 16.05 -1.84 -5.85
CA THR A 291 14.80 -1.13 -6.12
C THR A 291 14.24 -0.39 -4.90
N CYS A 292 14.62 -0.81 -3.69
CA CYS A 292 14.15 -0.23 -2.43
C CYS A 292 15.14 0.75 -1.78
N MET A 293 16.42 0.79 -2.21
CA MET A 293 17.49 1.54 -1.55
C MET A 293 17.20 3.05 -1.38
N LYS A 294 16.48 3.66 -2.33
CA LYS A 294 16.11 5.08 -2.27
C LYS A 294 14.75 5.33 -1.62
N LYS A 295 14.07 4.28 -1.22
CA LYS A 295 12.69 4.27 -0.74
C LYS A 295 12.56 3.74 0.68
N VAL A 296 13.69 3.65 1.36
CA VAL A 296 13.80 3.33 2.78
C VAL A 296 14.96 4.12 3.38
N VAL A 297 14.72 4.73 4.54
CA VAL A 297 15.72 5.53 5.26
C VAL A 297 15.71 5.13 6.74
N PRO A 298 16.87 4.76 7.32
CA PRO A 298 16.99 4.56 8.76
C PRO A 298 16.87 5.91 9.47
N ILE A 299 16.17 5.92 10.60
CA ILE A 299 16.14 7.09 11.48
C ILE A 299 17.22 6.93 12.55
N SER A 300 18.24 7.77 12.50
CA SER A 300 19.23 7.90 13.54
C SER A 300 19.13 9.29 14.19
N ASP A 301 19.44 9.38 15.51
CA ASP A 301 19.43 10.66 16.24
C ASP A 301 20.30 11.75 15.59
N THR A 302 21.22 11.36 14.70
CA THR A 302 22.13 12.25 14.00
C THR A 302 21.55 12.83 12.71
N GLU A 303 20.52 12.19 12.12
CA GLU A 303 19.93 12.62 10.84
C GLU A 303 18.77 13.61 11.01
N LEU A 304 18.15 13.67 12.19
CA LEU A 304 17.12 14.66 12.53
C LEU A 304 17.66 16.10 12.66
N SER A 305 18.99 16.29 12.63
CA SER A 305 19.62 17.61 12.74
C SER A 305 19.72 18.40 11.44
N TRP A 306 19.16 17.89 10.32
CA TRP A 306 19.26 18.52 8.99
C TRP A 306 17.91 19.00 8.43
N VAL A 307 16.85 19.03 9.26
CA VAL A 307 15.51 19.54 8.87
C VAL A 307 15.26 20.91 9.50
#